data_01ce71caadf88f0b12b843d1c6752c33
#
_entry.id   01ce71caadf88f0b12b843d1c6752c33
#
_cell.length_a   1.000
_cell.length_b   1.000
_cell.length_c   1.000
_cell.angle_alpha   90.00
_cell.angle_beta   90.00
_cell.angle_gamma   90.00
#
_symmetry.space_group_name_H-M   'P 1'
#
loop_
_entity.id
_entity.type
_entity.pdbx_description
1 polymer ?
#
loop_
_entity_poly.entity_id
_entity_poly.type
_entity_poly.pdbx_seq_one_letter_code
_entity_poly.pdbx_strand_id
1 'polypeptide(L)'
;MQQSLITRKTKILGGIWLGTVAYWIGLAVTHTKYSEWDYWYQVLLAVLPLLGGVYGLANSRKWGGLKSRLGQATFFVSAGLITWGLGQCYWSYATIRQLAEVPYPSWADVGYIISWPLWTIGIILLALAAGARFSLRKHAPLKLYSSVLALAAVIIGGSYYLLIVVARHGLALNGEGPLRLFFDLAYPVGDVVILTIAALTYTFLFRYLGGRYRATIGLIISGYALNYLTDFTFSYVTTAGTYYNGHFVDLMFPTVMTVLAVGVATLEPPKITAESAGE
;
A
#
# COMPACT_ATOMS: atom_id res chain seq x y z
N MET A 1 -2.50 -25.83 10.39
CA MET A 1 -3.15 -25.59 9.07
C MET A 1 -2.89 -24.16 8.61
N GLN A 2 -2.52 -23.97 7.36
CA GLN A 2 -2.35 -22.64 6.75
C GLN A 2 -3.73 -22.01 6.49
N GLN A 3 -3.86 -20.70 6.69
CA GLN A 3 -5.12 -20.00 6.45
C GLN A 3 -5.41 -19.96 4.94
N SER A 4 -6.64 -20.30 4.54
CA SER A 4 -7.06 -20.17 3.15
C SER A 4 -7.11 -18.68 2.75
N LEU A 5 -6.43 -18.34 1.69
CA LEU A 5 -6.51 -17.01 1.09
C LEU A 5 -7.78 -16.84 0.24
N ILE A 6 -8.43 -17.96 -0.12
CA ILE A 6 -9.63 -17.95 -0.94
C ILE A 6 -10.86 -17.88 -0.03
N THR A 7 -11.39 -16.68 0.12
CA THR A 7 -12.62 -16.40 0.90
C THR A 7 -13.64 -15.68 0.01
N ARG A 8 -14.90 -15.56 0.48
CA ARG A 8 -15.90 -14.76 -0.25
C ARG A 8 -15.43 -13.32 -0.48
N LYS A 9 -14.78 -12.70 0.52
CA LYS A 9 -14.25 -11.33 0.42
C LYS A 9 -13.17 -11.21 -0.66
N THR A 10 -12.22 -12.16 -0.68
CA THR A 10 -11.12 -12.15 -1.66
C THR A 10 -11.60 -12.46 -3.07
N LYS A 11 -12.63 -13.28 -3.24
CA LYS A 11 -13.28 -13.49 -4.54
C LYS A 11 -13.95 -12.21 -5.05
N ILE A 12 -14.61 -11.44 -4.18
CA ILE A 12 -15.21 -10.14 -4.54
C ILE A 12 -14.12 -9.15 -4.94
N LEU A 13 -13.06 -8.99 -4.13
CA LEU A 13 -11.93 -8.11 -4.45
C LEU A 13 -11.27 -8.51 -5.77
N GLY A 14 -11.02 -9.80 -5.98
CA GLY A 14 -10.46 -10.33 -7.22
C GLY A 14 -11.35 -10.09 -8.43
N GLY A 15 -12.67 -10.27 -8.29
CA GLY A 15 -13.65 -9.99 -9.36
C GLY A 15 -13.67 -8.51 -9.76
N ILE A 16 -13.64 -7.59 -8.77
CA ILE A 16 -13.56 -6.15 -9.04
C ILE A 16 -12.23 -5.81 -9.73
N TRP A 17 -11.11 -6.36 -9.26
CA TRP A 17 -9.80 -6.16 -9.88
C TRP A 17 -9.79 -6.67 -11.32
N LEU A 18 -10.33 -7.85 -11.61
CA LEU A 18 -10.44 -8.37 -12.98
C LEU A 18 -11.29 -7.46 -13.87
N GLY A 19 -12.38 -6.91 -13.34
CA GLY A 19 -13.18 -5.91 -14.03
C GLY A 19 -12.40 -4.63 -14.34
N THR A 20 -11.57 -4.16 -13.39
CA THR A 20 -10.69 -3.01 -13.56
C THR A 20 -9.63 -3.27 -14.63
N VAL A 21 -9.02 -4.48 -14.64
CA VAL A 21 -8.07 -4.91 -15.67
C VAL A 21 -8.74 -4.96 -17.05
N ALA A 22 -9.94 -5.56 -17.14
CA ALA A 22 -10.67 -5.67 -18.40
C ALA A 22 -11.03 -4.27 -18.97
N TYR A 23 -11.45 -3.35 -18.10
CA TYR A 23 -11.72 -1.97 -18.51
C TYR A 23 -10.44 -1.31 -19.05
N TRP A 24 -9.32 -1.41 -18.33
CA TRP A 24 -8.05 -0.86 -18.75
C TRP A 24 -7.57 -1.45 -20.07
N ILE A 25 -7.72 -2.76 -20.28
CA ILE A 25 -7.41 -3.39 -21.59
C ILE A 25 -8.26 -2.77 -22.69
N GLY A 26 -9.55 -2.51 -22.44
CA GLY A 26 -10.42 -1.79 -23.36
C GLY A 26 -9.87 -0.44 -23.75
N LEU A 27 -9.44 0.38 -22.78
CA LEU A 27 -8.81 1.68 -23.05
C LEU A 27 -7.52 1.54 -23.87
N ALA A 28 -6.67 0.57 -23.51
CA ALA A 28 -5.40 0.34 -24.21
C ALA A 28 -5.59 -0.11 -25.67
N VAL A 29 -6.59 -0.98 -25.92
CA VAL A 29 -6.89 -1.48 -27.29
C VAL A 29 -7.53 -0.41 -28.16
N THR A 30 -8.39 0.43 -27.59
CA THR A 30 -9.04 1.52 -28.31
C THR A 30 -8.14 2.74 -28.50
N HIS A 31 -6.94 2.73 -27.91
CA HIS A 31 -5.95 3.82 -27.96
C HIS A 31 -6.55 5.18 -27.54
N THR A 32 -7.54 5.17 -26.67
CA THR A 32 -8.11 6.39 -26.11
C THR A 32 -7.10 7.09 -25.22
N LYS A 33 -6.98 8.40 -25.38
CA LYS A 33 -6.24 9.25 -24.47
C LYS A 33 -7.03 10.53 -24.26
N TYR A 34 -7.11 10.99 -23.03
CA TYR A 34 -7.85 12.20 -22.66
C TYR A 34 -9.35 12.12 -22.99
N SER A 35 -9.91 10.92 -22.99
CA SER A 35 -11.33 10.65 -23.21
C SER A 35 -12.09 10.61 -21.88
N GLU A 36 -13.42 10.76 -21.94
CA GLU A 36 -14.28 10.59 -20.76
C GLU A 36 -14.11 9.20 -20.13
N TRP A 37 -13.84 8.17 -20.93
CA TRP A 37 -13.62 6.81 -20.47
C TRP A 37 -12.37 6.68 -19.61
N ASP A 38 -11.28 7.40 -19.94
CA ASP A 38 -10.07 7.45 -19.14
C ASP A 38 -10.35 8.08 -17.76
N TYR A 39 -11.22 9.11 -17.72
CA TYR A 39 -11.63 9.76 -16.47
C TYR A 39 -12.56 8.88 -15.62
N TRP A 40 -13.51 8.19 -16.24
CA TRP A 40 -14.37 7.23 -15.53
C TRP A 40 -13.59 6.05 -14.97
N TYR A 41 -12.51 5.63 -15.63
CA TYR A 41 -11.61 4.59 -15.11
C TYR A 41 -11.06 4.94 -13.73
N GLN A 42 -10.76 6.22 -13.47
CA GLN A 42 -10.24 6.67 -12.17
C GLN A 42 -11.17 6.34 -11.00
N VAL A 43 -12.48 6.25 -11.21
CA VAL A 43 -13.45 5.89 -10.16
C VAL A 43 -13.23 4.46 -9.66
N LEU A 44 -12.86 3.55 -10.55
CA LEU A 44 -12.62 2.14 -10.18
C LEU A 44 -11.41 1.99 -9.24
N LEU A 45 -10.42 2.88 -9.36
CA LEU A 45 -9.23 2.87 -8.52
C LEU A 45 -9.56 3.09 -7.03
N ALA A 46 -10.64 3.83 -6.73
CA ALA A 46 -11.07 4.08 -5.35
C ALA A 46 -11.78 2.89 -4.70
N VAL A 47 -12.44 2.04 -5.50
CA VAL A 47 -13.32 0.98 -4.97
C VAL A 47 -12.55 -0.07 -4.17
N LEU A 48 -11.42 -0.53 -4.67
CA LEU A 48 -10.64 -1.60 -4.06
C LEU A 48 -10.04 -1.22 -2.69
N PRO A 49 -9.38 -0.05 -2.53
CA PRO A 49 -8.86 0.35 -1.23
C PRO A 49 -9.98 0.64 -0.21
N LEU A 50 -11.08 1.25 -0.62
CA LEU A 50 -12.22 1.51 0.27
C LEU A 50 -12.84 0.20 0.76
N LEU A 51 -13.15 -0.73 -0.14
CA LEU A 51 -13.73 -2.02 0.22
C LEU A 51 -12.78 -2.87 1.05
N GLY A 52 -11.50 -2.90 0.68
CA GLY A 52 -10.45 -3.58 1.45
C GLY A 52 -10.29 -3.01 2.84
N GLY A 53 -10.30 -1.68 2.97
CA GLY A 53 -10.25 -0.98 4.25
C GLY A 53 -11.45 -1.34 5.14
N VAL A 54 -12.67 -1.36 4.59
CA VAL A 54 -13.88 -1.78 5.34
C VAL A 54 -13.77 -3.23 5.81
N TYR A 55 -13.33 -4.15 4.96
CA TYR A 55 -13.11 -5.54 5.37
C TYR A 55 -12.05 -5.68 6.45
N GLY A 56 -10.97 -4.91 6.36
CA GLY A 56 -9.91 -4.90 7.35
C GLY A 56 -10.36 -4.31 8.69
N LEU A 57 -11.14 -3.22 8.70
CA LEU A 57 -11.73 -2.68 9.94
C LEU A 57 -12.66 -3.68 10.62
N ALA A 58 -13.47 -4.41 9.85
CA ALA A 58 -14.29 -5.49 10.39
C ALA A 58 -13.44 -6.60 11.03
N ASN A 59 -12.31 -6.95 10.41
CA ASN A 59 -11.37 -7.93 10.95
C ASN A 59 -10.63 -7.40 12.19
N SER A 60 -10.23 -6.12 12.19
CA SER A 60 -9.65 -5.48 13.38
C SER A 60 -10.55 -5.64 14.61
N ARG A 61 -11.86 -5.40 14.45
CA ARG A 61 -12.84 -5.59 15.54
C ARG A 61 -12.85 -7.02 16.07
N LYS A 62 -12.76 -8.02 15.17
CA LYS A 62 -12.69 -9.44 15.54
C LYS A 62 -11.43 -9.80 16.35
N TRP A 63 -10.34 -9.07 16.12
CA TRP A 63 -9.08 -9.17 16.86
C TRP A 63 -9.09 -8.39 18.20
N GLY A 64 -10.23 -7.82 18.62
CA GLY A 64 -10.37 -6.98 19.80
C GLY A 64 -10.11 -5.50 19.55
N GLY A 65 -10.09 -5.07 18.28
CA GLY A 65 -9.92 -3.67 17.88
C GLY A 65 -8.61 -3.07 18.40
N LEU A 66 -8.69 -1.87 18.95
CA LEU A 66 -7.52 -1.16 19.48
C LEU A 66 -6.99 -1.74 20.82
N LYS A 67 -7.65 -2.75 21.40
CA LYS A 67 -7.20 -3.40 22.64
C LYS A 67 -6.15 -4.50 22.39
N SER A 68 -5.98 -4.98 21.19
CA SER A 68 -4.98 -5.98 20.82
C SER A 68 -4.01 -5.45 19.77
N ARG A 69 -2.73 -5.90 19.81
CA ARG A 69 -1.73 -5.44 18.84
C ARG A 69 -2.06 -5.81 17.41
N LEU A 70 -2.60 -7.02 17.19
CA LEU A 70 -2.97 -7.46 15.84
C LEU A 70 -4.22 -6.72 15.36
N GLY A 71 -5.15 -6.41 16.27
CA GLY A 71 -6.30 -5.55 15.98
C GLY A 71 -5.87 -4.13 15.62
N GLN A 72 -4.93 -3.54 16.39
CA GLN A 72 -4.34 -2.23 16.06
C GLN A 72 -3.64 -2.26 14.70
N ALA A 73 -2.78 -3.24 14.45
CA ALA A 73 -2.09 -3.37 13.16
C ALA A 73 -3.07 -3.42 11.99
N THR A 74 -4.09 -4.28 12.09
CA THR A 74 -5.13 -4.40 11.06
C THR A 74 -5.93 -3.11 10.91
N PHE A 75 -6.23 -2.42 12.02
CA PHE A 75 -6.91 -1.13 12.01
C PHE A 75 -6.11 -0.08 11.22
N PHE A 76 -4.84 0.11 11.55
CA PHE A 76 -4.03 1.16 10.92
C PHE A 76 -3.76 0.89 9.44
N VAL A 77 -3.49 -0.36 9.05
CA VAL A 77 -3.36 -0.70 7.61
C VAL A 77 -4.66 -0.42 6.87
N SER A 78 -5.80 -0.77 7.47
CA SER A 78 -7.12 -0.57 6.85
C SER A 78 -7.52 0.90 6.79
N ALA A 79 -7.21 1.68 7.84
CA ALA A 79 -7.42 3.13 7.85
C ALA A 79 -6.59 3.81 6.75
N GLY A 80 -5.35 3.39 6.54
CA GLY A 80 -4.52 3.87 5.44
C GLY A 80 -5.13 3.56 4.07
N LEU A 81 -5.69 2.35 3.86
CA LEU A 81 -6.42 2.04 2.63
C LEU A 81 -7.63 2.96 2.43
N ILE A 82 -8.38 3.26 3.50
CA ILE A 82 -9.53 4.16 3.42
C ILE A 82 -9.10 5.58 3.08
N THR A 83 -8.07 6.13 3.75
CA THR A 83 -7.60 7.49 3.48
C THR A 83 -7.05 7.63 2.07
N TRP A 84 -6.30 6.62 1.59
CA TRP A 84 -5.85 6.58 0.20
C TRP A 84 -7.03 6.54 -0.77
N GLY A 85 -8.02 5.68 -0.52
CA GLY A 85 -9.23 5.58 -1.32
C GLY A 85 -10.06 6.87 -1.35
N LEU A 86 -10.12 7.61 -0.23
CA LEU A 86 -10.77 8.93 -0.17
C LEU A 86 -10.02 9.97 -1.00
N GLY A 87 -8.69 9.96 -0.96
CA GLY A 87 -7.85 10.75 -1.87
C GLY A 87 -8.17 10.46 -3.33
N GLN A 88 -8.27 9.19 -3.68
CA GLN A 88 -8.64 8.75 -5.03
C GLN A 88 -10.08 9.14 -5.42
N CYS A 89 -11.01 9.14 -4.48
CA CYS A 89 -12.36 9.68 -4.74
C CYS A 89 -12.31 11.16 -5.13
N TYR A 90 -11.52 11.95 -4.40
CA TYR A 90 -11.34 13.36 -4.76
C TYR A 90 -10.67 13.51 -6.13
N TRP A 91 -9.62 12.76 -6.41
CA TRP A 91 -8.95 12.74 -7.72
C TRP A 91 -9.95 12.45 -8.84
N SER A 92 -10.74 11.40 -8.69
CA SER A 92 -11.76 10.99 -9.67
C SER A 92 -12.82 12.08 -9.86
N TYR A 93 -13.31 12.68 -8.77
CA TYR A 93 -14.26 13.77 -8.81
C TYR A 93 -13.71 14.99 -9.57
N ALA A 94 -12.51 15.42 -9.21
CA ALA A 94 -11.87 16.58 -9.83
C ALA A 94 -11.60 16.36 -11.31
N THR A 95 -11.10 15.17 -11.68
CA THR A 95 -10.84 14.79 -13.08
C THR A 95 -12.12 14.80 -13.91
N ILE A 96 -13.19 14.17 -13.43
CA ILE A 96 -14.48 14.14 -14.15
C ILE A 96 -15.11 15.53 -14.24
N ARG A 97 -15.04 16.30 -13.15
CA ARG A 97 -15.64 17.65 -13.10
C ARG A 97 -14.96 18.63 -14.04
N GLN A 98 -13.64 18.53 -14.18
CA GLN A 98 -12.83 19.46 -14.97
C GLN A 98 -12.58 18.95 -16.38
N LEU A 99 -12.74 17.64 -16.63
CA LEU A 99 -12.32 16.95 -17.85
C LEU A 99 -10.88 17.29 -18.21
N ALA A 100 -10.02 17.40 -17.19
CA ALA A 100 -8.64 17.84 -17.27
C ALA A 100 -7.79 17.19 -16.18
N GLU A 101 -6.48 17.41 -16.24
CA GLU A 101 -5.56 16.97 -15.19
C GLU A 101 -5.83 17.74 -13.88
N VAL A 102 -5.75 17.00 -12.77
CA VAL A 102 -5.91 17.57 -11.42
C VAL A 102 -4.67 18.39 -11.08
N PRO A 103 -4.80 19.64 -10.62
CA PRO A 103 -3.65 20.43 -10.19
C PRO A 103 -2.88 19.73 -9.07
N TYR A 104 -1.54 19.81 -9.12
CA TYR A 104 -0.68 19.29 -8.07
C TYR A 104 0.03 20.44 -7.34
N PRO A 105 -0.01 20.45 -6.00
CA PRO A 105 -0.74 19.56 -5.11
C PRO A 105 -2.25 19.85 -5.05
N SER A 106 -3.04 18.83 -4.69
CA SER A 106 -4.49 18.89 -4.57
C SER A 106 -4.99 18.31 -3.24
N TRP A 107 -6.29 18.35 -2.99
CA TRP A 107 -6.89 17.69 -1.83
C TRP A 107 -6.79 16.15 -1.89
N ALA A 108 -6.58 15.55 -3.06
CA ALA A 108 -6.28 14.13 -3.17
C ALA A 108 -5.00 13.77 -2.41
N ASP A 109 -3.98 14.64 -2.49
CA ASP A 109 -2.68 14.43 -1.85
C ASP A 109 -2.78 14.38 -0.32
N VAL A 110 -3.76 15.05 0.28
CA VAL A 110 -4.04 14.95 1.72
C VAL A 110 -4.44 13.51 2.10
N GLY A 111 -5.32 12.89 1.31
CA GLY A 111 -5.73 11.50 1.52
C GLY A 111 -4.56 10.53 1.35
N TYR A 112 -3.77 10.72 0.30
CA TYR A 112 -2.61 9.89 0.01
C TYR A 112 -1.54 10.01 1.10
N ILE A 113 -1.18 11.23 1.52
CA ILE A 113 -0.10 11.42 2.48
C ILE A 113 -0.47 10.93 3.88
N ILE A 114 -1.74 11.03 4.29
CA ILE A 114 -2.21 10.50 5.57
C ILE A 114 -2.14 8.96 5.60
N SER A 115 -2.27 8.30 4.45
CA SER A 115 -2.17 6.84 4.40
C SER A 115 -0.80 6.32 4.87
N TRP A 116 0.27 7.04 4.64
CA TRP A 116 1.63 6.59 4.96
C TRP A 116 1.96 6.49 6.43
N PRO A 117 1.72 7.49 7.29
CA PRO A 117 1.89 7.30 8.73
C PRO A 117 0.98 6.19 9.27
N LEU A 118 -0.24 6.03 8.75
CA LEU A 118 -1.13 4.96 9.14
C LEU A 118 -0.55 3.59 8.74
N TRP A 119 -0.08 3.42 7.51
CA TRP A 119 0.57 2.19 7.07
C TRP A 119 1.87 1.92 7.81
N THR A 120 2.67 2.95 8.09
CA THR A 120 3.89 2.83 8.89
C THR A 120 3.61 2.31 10.29
N ILE A 121 2.62 2.89 10.99
CA ILE A 121 2.18 2.40 12.29
C ILE A 121 1.66 0.96 12.19
N GLY A 122 0.85 0.70 11.16
CA GLY A 122 0.26 -0.62 10.92
C GLY A 122 1.32 -1.71 10.76
N ILE A 123 2.34 -1.49 9.93
CA ILE A 123 3.39 -2.50 9.70
C ILE A 123 4.32 -2.67 10.90
N ILE A 124 4.62 -1.61 11.66
CA ILE A 124 5.38 -1.71 12.91
C ILE A 124 4.62 -2.58 13.92
N LEU A 125 3.32 -2.33 14.11
CA LEU A 125 2.47 -3.10 15.00
C LEU A 125 2.34 -4.55 14.55
N LEU A 126 2.27 -4.78 13.23
CA LEU A 126 2.26 -6.12 12.64
C LEU A 126 3.57 -6.86 12.93
N ALA A 127 4.72 -6.21 12.78
CA ALA A 127 6.02 -6.75 13.14
C ALA A 127 6.11 -7.11 14.63
N LEU A 128 5.62 -6.23 15.49
CA LEU A 128 5.59 -6.46 16.94
C LEU A 128 4.65 -7.61 17.33
N ALA A 129 3.50 -7.72 16.69
CA ALA A 129 2.55 -8.83 16.88
C ALA A 129 3.14 -10.15 16.41
N ALA A 130 3.95 -10.10 15.35
CA ALA A 130 4.66 -11.24 14.79
C ALA A 130 5.89 -11.72 15.62
N GLY A 131 6.19 -11.06 16.73
CA GLY A 131 7.26 -11.48 17.65
C GLY A 131 8.62 -10.84 17.39
N ALA A 132 8.72 -9.78 16.58
CA ALA A 132 9.98 -9.07 16.33
C ALA A 132 10.69 -8.64 17.64
N ARG A 133 9.92 -8.37 18.69
CA ARG A 133 10.42 -8.01 20.04
C ARG A 133 11.25 -9.11 20.69
N PHE A 134 10.91 -10.38 20.46
CA PHE A 134 11.66 -11.51 21.01
C PHE A 134 12.95 -11.79 20.25
N SER A 135 12.96 -11.50 18.95
CA SER A 135 14.13 -11.64 18.10
C SER A 135 15.27 -10.68 18.45
N LEU A 136 14.92 -9.45 18.84
CA LEU A 136 15.88 -8.40 19.17
C LEU A 136 16.39 -8.48 20.61
N ARG A 137 15.67 -9.11 21.53
CA ARG A 137 15.94 -9.10 22.98
C ARG A 137 16.90 -10.18 23.44
N LYS A 138 17.08 -11.28 22.71
CA LYS A 138 17.94 -12.40 23.07
C LYS A 138 19.19 -12.40 22.18
N HIS A 139 20.25 -11.69 22.60
CA HIS A 139 21.61 -11.79 22.02
C HIS A 139 21.64 -11.83 20.48
N ALA A 140 21.01 -10.82 19.84
CA ALA A 140 21.14 -10.69 18.41
C ALA A 140 22.64 -10.53 18.08
N PRO A 141 23.23 -11.44 17.30
CA PRO A 141 24.65 -11.35 16.98
C PRO A 141 24.92 -10.03 16.23
N LEU A 142 26.10 -9.43 16.45
CA LEU A 142 26.49 -8.19 15.78
C LEU A 142 26.25 -8.24 14.26
N LYS A 143 26.41 -9.43 13.65
CA LYS A 143 26.10 -9.70 12.24
C LYS A 143 24.63 -9.40 11.87
N LEU A 144 23.68 -9.59 12.78
CA LEU A 144 22.28 -9.25 12.49
C LEU A 144 22.06 -7.74 12.45
N TYR A 145 22.62 -7.00 13.40
CA TYR A 145 22.56 -5.54 13.39
C TYR A 145 23.24 -4.93 12.17
N SER A 146 24.43 -5.44 11.82
CA SER A 146 25.15 -4.96 10.63
C SER A 146 24.37 -5.28 9.34
N SER A 147 23.74 -6.45 9.23
CA SER A 147 22.93 -6.81 8.07
C SER A 147 21.66 -5.93 7.96
N VAL A 148 21.01 -5.63 9.09
CA VAL A 148 19.85 -4.74 9.14
C VAL A 148 20.23 -3.32 8.73
N LEU A 149 21.35 -2.82 9.27
CA LEU A 149 21.87 -1.48 8.93
C LEU A 149 22.28 -1.40 7.45
N ALA A 150 22.95 -2.42 6.95
CA ALA A 150 23.34 -2.51 5.54
C ALA A 150 22.12 -2.53 4.62
N LEU A 151 21.08 -3.33 4.96
CA LEU A 151 19.82 -3.37 4.20
C LEU A 151 19.14 -2.01 4.19
N ALA A 152 19.03 -1.35 5.35
CA ALA A 152 18.45 -0.02 5.44
C ALA A 152 19.24 1.01 4.60
N ALA A 153 20.57 0.98 4.66
CA ALA A 153 21.44 1.86 3.88
C ALA A 153 21.28 1.64 2.37
N VAL A 154 21.17 0.37 1.92
CA VAL A 154 20.91 0.03 0.51
C VAL A 154 19.53 0.53 0.07
N ILE A 155 18.49 0.35 0.89
CA ILE A 155 17.15 0.84 0.56
C ILE A 155 17.14 2.36 0.49
N ILE A 156 17.70 3.04 1.48
CA ILE A 156 17.72 4.53 1.51
C ILE A 156 18.55 5.09 0.34
N GLY A 157 19.77 4.59 0.15
CA GLY A 157 20.63 5.04 -0.94
C GLY A 157 20.10 4.70 -2.33
N GLY A 158 19.58 3.48 -2.50
CA GLY A 158 18.94 3.05 -3.74
C GLY A 158 17.67 3.85 -4.05
N SER A 159 16.85 4.13 -3.03
CA SER A 159 15.63 4.93 -3.19
C SER A 159 15.95 6.39 -3.50
N TYR A 160 16.97 6.98 -2.87
CA TYR A 160 17.43 8.31 -3.24
C TYR A 160 17.82 8.37 -4.71
N TYR A 161 18.62 7.41 -5.16
CA TYR A 161 19.04 7.33 -6.56
C TYR A 161 17.82 7.15 -7.50
N LEU A 162 16.96 6.18 -7.22
CA LEU A 162 15.81 5.88 -8.09
C LEU A 162 14.78 7.00 -8.10
N LEU A 163 14.32 7.45 -6.92
CA LEU A 163 13.21 8.41 -6.84
C LEU A 163 13.64 9.84 -7.14
N ILE A 164 14.83 10.24 -6.71
CA ILE A 164 15.28 11.63 -6.88
C ILE A 164 16.08 11.79 -8.17
N VAL A 165 17.10 10.95 -8.39
CA VAL A 165 18.01 11.15 -9.54
C VAL A 165 17.37 10.62 -10.83
N VAL A 166 16.82 9.41 -10.82
CA VAL A 166 16.30 8.77 -12.05
C VAL A 166 14.88 9.25 -12.36
N ALA A 167 13.95 9.12 -11.40
CA ALA A 167 12.54 9.43 -11.69
C ALA A 167 12.26 10.94 -11.80
N ARG A 168 12.91 11.77 -10.98
CA ARG A 168 12.64 13.22 -10.91
C ARG A 168 13.71 14.11 -11.53
N HIS A 169 14.78 13.50 -12.10
CA HIS A 169 15.93 14.25 -12.66
C HIS A 169 16.55 15.28 -11.70
N GLY A 170 16.53 14.99 -10.40
CA GLY A 170 16.95 15.85 -9.32
C GLY A 170 15.77 16.53 -8.59
N LEU A 171 16.07 17.19 -7.48
CA LEU A 171 15.07 17.99 -6.75
C LEU A 171 14.97 19.36 -7.43
N ALA A 172 13.84 19.67 -8.04
CA ALA A 172 13.54 21.01 -8.49
C ALA A 172 13.21 21.90 -7.26
N LEU A 173 14.23 22.51 -6.69
CA LEU A 173 14.06 23.46 -5.57
C LEU A 173 13.62 24.86 -6.03
N ASN A 174 13.40 25.04 -7.33
CA ASN A 174 13.23 26.35 -7.95
C ASN A 174 11.75 26.74 -8.10
N GLY A 175 11.25 27.55 -7.17
CA GLY A 175 10.18 28.50 -7.46
C GLY A 175 8.73 28.02 -7.32
N GLU A 176 8.43 26.77 -6.96
CA GLU A 176 7.05 26.23 -7.01
C GLU A 176 6.26 26.28 -5.69
N GLY A 177 6.78 27.00 -4.69
CA GLY A 177 6.12 27.21 -3.40
C GLY A 177 6.37 26.11 -2.36
N PRO A 178 6.24 26.44 -1.06
CA PRO A 178 6.61 25.53 0.04
C PRO A 178 5.71 24.30 0.14
N LEU A 179 4.45 24.39 -0.27
CA LEU A 179 3.51 23.27 -0.21
C LEU A 179 3.90 22.18 -1.22
N ARG A 180 4.22 22.54 -2.45
CA ARG A 180 4.66 21.60 -3.47
C ARG A 180 5.97 20.93 -3.08
N LEU A 181 6.94 21.72 -2.59
CA LEU A 181 8.21 21.19 -2.08
C LEU A 181 7.98 20.18 -0.93
N PHE A 182 7.04 20.48 -0.03
CA PHE A 182 6.67 19.55 1.04
C PHE A 182 6.20 18.20 0.50
N PHE A 183 5.25 18.20 -0.44
CA PHE A 183 4.74 16.95 -1.03
C PHE A 183 5.82 16.24 -1.84
N ASP A 184 6.62 16.97 -2.61
CA ASP A 184 7.71 16.40 -3.42
C ASP A 184 8.76 15.65 -2.58
N LEU A 185 8.98 16.09 -1.34
CA LEU A 185 9.86 15.40 -0.38
C LEU A 185 9.12 14.32 0.41
N ALA A 186 7.87 14.57 0.79
CA ALA A 186 7.11 13.67 1.66
C ALA A 186 6.82 12.33 0.97
N TYR A 187 6.50 12.33 -0.34
CA TYR A 187 6.25 11.11 -1.10
C TYR A 187 7.47 10.16 -1.10
N PRO A 188 8.66 10.53 -1.56
CA PRO A 188 9.82 9.66 -1.49
C PRO A 188 10.20 9.21 -0.07
N VAL A 189 10.09 10.12 0.91
CA VAL A 189 10.40 9.79 2.32
C VAL A 189 9.44 8.74 2.86
N GLY A 190 8.14 8.89 2.62
CA GLY A 190 7.13 7.93 3.04
C GLY A 190 7.37 6.55 2.45
N ASP A 191 7.66 6.48 1.16
CA ASP A 191 7.97 5.24 0.45
C ASP A 191 9.19 4.54 1.03
N VAL A 192 10.28 5.27 1.27
CA VAL A 192 11.51 4.74 1.85
C VAL A 192 11.26 4.19 3.26
N VAL A 193 10.51 4.93 4.09
CA VAL A 193 10.18 4.52 5.46
C VAL A 193 9.38 3.22 5.43
N ILE A 194 8.31 3.16 4.65
CA ILE A 194 7.44 1.97 4.59
C ILE A 194 8.21 0.77 4.01
N LEU A 195 8.94 0.97 2.90
CA LEU A 195 9.72 -0.11 2.29
C LEU A 195 10.78 -0.67 3.23
N THR A 196 11.49 0.22 3.95
CA THR A 196 12.50 -0.19 4.93
C THR A 196 11.88 -1.02 6.05
N ILE A 197 10.79 -0.55 6.65
CA ILE A 197 10.11 -1.27 7.72
C ILE A 197 9.51 -2.59 7.20
N ALA A 198 8.96 -2.59 5.99
CA ALA A 198 8.42 -3.79 5.35
C ALA A 198 9.50 -4.85 5.12
N ALA A 199 10.67 -4.45 4.60
CA ALA A 199 11.81 -5.34 4.39
C ALA A 199 12.37 -5.90 5.71
N LEU A 200 12.48 -5.06 6.75
CA LEU A 200 12.88 -5.50 8.07
C LEU A 200 11.86 -6.47 8.67
N THR A 201 10.57 -6.16 8.55
CA THR A 201 9.49 -7.04 9.00
C THR A 201 9.56 -8.40 8.30
N TYR A 202 9.77 -8.41 6.99
CA TYR A 202 9.94 -9.64 6.22
C TYR A 202 11.12 -10.49 6.74
N THR A 203 12.26 -9.86 6.99
CA THR A 203 13.45 -10.54 7.49
C THR A 203 13.21 -11.22 8.85
N PHE A 204 12.45 -10.58 9.75
CA PHE A 204 12.08 -11.15 11.05
C PHE A 204 10.98 -12.21 10.91
N LEU A 205 10.02 -12.02 10.01
CA LEU A 205 8.93 -12.94 9.76
C LEU A 205 9.40 -14.33 9.32
N PHE A 206 10.37 -14.41 8.42
CA PHE A 206 10.84 -15.68 7.89
C PHE A 206 11.52 -16.55 8.95
N ARG A 207 12.10 -15.95 9.98
CA ARG A 207 12.76 -16.68 11.08
C ARG A 207 11.79 -17.15 12.16
N TYR A 208 10.66 -16.48 12.37
CA TYR A 208 9.81 -16.66 13.57
C TYR A 208 8.34 -16.94 13.28
N LEU A 209 7.86 -16.66 12.10
CA LEU A 209 6.48 -16.92 11.68
C LEU A 209 6.40 -18.14 10.75
N GLY A 210 6.70 -19.31 11.30
CA GLY A 210 6.15 -20.54 10.77
C GLY A 210 4.70 -20.63 11.19
N GLY A 211 3.75 -20.03 10.47
CA GLY A 211 2.41 -20.04 10.97
C GLY A 211 1.33 -19.70 9.96
N ARG A 212 0.11 -19.82 10.46
CA ARG A 212 -1.16 -19.63 9.78
C ARG A 212 -1.25 -18.33 8.98
N TYR A 213 -0.63 -17.25 9.44
CA TYR A 213 -0.74 -15.90 8.86
C TYR A 213 0.44 -15.49 7.97
N ARG A 214 1.39 -16.37 7.75
CA ARG A 214 2.59 -16.07 6.95
C ARG A 214 2.26 -15.52 5.55
N ALA A 215 1.34 -16.18 4.85
CA ALA A 215 0.91 -15.76 3.51
C ALA A 215 0.19 -14.40 3.54
N THR A 216 -0.70 -14.21 4.50
CA THR A 216 -1.46 -12.96 4.68
C THR A 216 -0.55 -11.76 4.96
N ILE A 217 0.41 -11.93 5.87
CA ILE A 217 1.37 -10.87 6.20
C ILE A 217 2.33 -10.64 5.03
N GLY A 218 2.73 -11.73 4.35
CA GLY A 218 3.52 -11.65 3.12
C GLY A 218 2.84 -10.81 2.04
N LEU A 219 1.53 -10.95 1.85
CA LEU A 219 0.75 -10.11 0.93
C LEU A 219 0.81 -8.63 1.32
N ILE A 220 0.64 -8.28 2.61
CA ILE A 220 0.72 -6.89 3.06
C ILE A 220 2.11 -6.31 2.77
N ILE A 221 3.16 -7.05 3.09
CA ILE A 221 4.55 -6.63 2.82
C ILE A 221 4.80 -6.47 1.31
N SER A 222 4.35 -7.44 0.51
CA SER A 222 4.47 -7.36 -0.95
C SER A 222 3.67 -6.19 -1.54
N GLY A 223 2.50 -5.89 -0.96
CA GLY A 223 1.71 -4.73 -1.33
C GLY A 223 2.48 -3.42 -1.15
N TYR A 224 3.20 -3.24 -0.04
CA TYR A 224 4.04 -2.06 0.16
C TYR A 224 5.24 -1.99 -0.79
N ALA A 225 5.87 -3.11 -1.09
CA ALA A 225 6.94 -3.14 -2.08
C ALA A 225 6.44 -2.79 -3.49
N LEU A 226 5.26 -3.30 -3.86
CA LEU A 226 4.61 -2.94 -5.11
C LEU A 226 4.17 -1.47 -5.14
N ASN A 227 3.72 -0.91 -3.99
CA ASN A 227 3.37 0.51 -3.89
C ASN A 227 4.59 1.38 -4.21
N TYR A 228 5.73 1.08 -3.61
CA TYR A 228 6.97 1.78 -3.91
C TYR A 228 7.31 1.77 -5.41
N LEU A 229 7.19 0.60 -6.07
CA LEU A 229 7.44 0.49 -7.51
C LEU A 229 6.43 1.30 -8.34
N THR A 230 5.18 1.35 -7.89
CA THR A 230 4.12 2.11 -8.54
C THR A 230 4.37 3.62 -8.43
N ASP A 231 4.72 4.10 -7.24
CA ASP A 231 5.03 5.51 -6.99
C ASP A 231 6.30 5.96 -7.71
N PHE A 232 7.33 5.08 -7.77
CA PHE A 232 8.49 5.31 -8.63
C PHE A 232 8.08 5.46 -10.10
N THR A 233 7.28 4.53 -10.62
CA THR A 233 6.83 4.54 -12.01
C THR A 233 5.99 5.77 -12.30
N PHE A 234 5.06 6.13 -11.40
CA PHE A 234 4.24 7.33 -11.51
C PHE A 234 5.09 8.60 -11.56
N SER A 235 6.05 8.74 -10.63
CA SER A 235 6.99 9.86 -10.60
C SER A 235 7.79 9.96 -11.90
N TYR A 236 8.26 8.84 -12.41
CA TYR A 236 9.03 8.79 -13.66
C TYR A 236 8.21 9.25 -14.87
N VAL A 237 7.02 8.67 -15.09
CA VAL A 237 6.20 9.01 -16.25
C VAL A 237 5.62 10.42 -16.18
N THR A 238 5.36 10.92 -14.97
CA THR A 238 4.90 12.30 -14.75
C THR A 238 6.01 13.29 -15.04
N THR A 239 7.23 13.05 -14.55
CA THR A 239 8.40 13.89 -14.85
C THR A 239 8.75 13.87 -16.34
N ALA A 240 8.60 12.73 -17.00
CA ALA A 240 8.81 12.60 -18.45
C ALA A 240 7.69 13.25 -19.29
N GLY A 241 6.61 13.75 -18.66
CA GLY A 241 5.47 14.36 -19.36
C GLY A 241 4.66 13.37 -20.19
N THR A 242 4.74 12.06 -19.87
CA THR A 242 4.06 10.99 -20.61
C THR A 242 2.82 10.46 -19.91
N TYR A 243 2.60 10.85 -18.67
CA TYR A 243 1.42 10.45 -17.90
C TYR A 243 0.13 11.05 -18.47
N TYR A 244 -0.92 10.27 -18.46
CA TYR A 244 -2.32 10.67 -18.73
C TYR A 244 -3.24 9.73 -17.92
N ASN A 245 -4.47 10.15 -17.62
CA ASN A 245 -5.44 9.27 -16.95
C ASN A 245 -5.75 8.06 -17.83
N GLY A 246 -5.67 6.85 -17.27
CA GLY A 246 -5.74 5.60 -18.02
C GLY A 246 -4.37 5.05 -18.48
N HIS A 247 -3.26 5.71 -18.12
CA HIS A 247 -1.92 5.19 -18.34
C HIS A 247 -1.72 3.84 -17.61
N PHE A 248 -0.75 3.02 -18.07
CA PHE A 248 -0.53 1.70 -17.44
C PHE A 248 -0.20 1.77 -15.94
N VAL A 249 0.35 2.87 -15.46
CA VAL A 249 0.59 3.07 -14.02
C VAL A 249 -0.72 3.13 -13.23
N ASP A 250 -1.80 3.59 -13.86
CA ASP A 250 -3.13 3.58 -13.24
C ASP A 250 -3.70 2.16 -13.09
N LEU A 251 -3.16 1.16 -13.77
CA LEU A 251 -3.46 -0.25 -13.52
C LEU A 251 -2.60 -0.80 -12.37
N MET A 252 -1.40 -0.25 -12.16
CA MET A 252 -0.55 -0.69 -11.05
C MET A 252 -1.17 -0.33 -9.70
N PHE A 253 -1.75 0.88 -9.53
CA PHE A 253 -2.38 1.30 -8.28
C PHE A 253 -3.50 0.36 -7.80
N PRO A 254 -4.56 0.03 -8.56
CA PRO A 254 -5.58 -0.90 -8.10
C PRO A 254 -5.04 -2.30 -7.88
N THR A 255 -3.97 -2.70 -8.57
CA THR A 255 -3.30 -3.98 -8.32
C THR A 255 -2.65 -3.99 -6.94
N VAL A 256 -1.89 -2.94 -6.58
CA VAL A 256 -1.33 -2.76 -5.24
C VAL A 256 -2.42 -2.75 -4.18
N MET A 257 -3.47 -1.94 -4.39
CA MET A 257 -4.57 -1.82 -3.43
C MET A 257 -5.32 -3.14 -3.27
N THR A 258 -5.42 -3.96 -4.33
CA THR A 258 -5.98 -5.31 -4.24
C THR A 258 -5.12 -6.23 -3.37
N VAL A 259 -3.81 -6.22 -3.54
CA VAL A 259 -2.89 -7.04 -2.75
C VAL A 259 -2.98 -6.67 -1.26
N LEU A 260 -2.97 -5.38 -0.93
CA LEU A 260 -3.14 -4.89 0.44
C LEU A 260 -4.54 -5.23 0.99
N ALA A 261 -5.59 -5.03 0.19
CA ALA A 261 -6.97 -5.33 0.56
C ALA A 261 -7.17 -6.83 0.84
N VAL A 262 -6.63 -7.70 0.00
CA VAL A 262 -6.65 -9.17 0.22
C VAL A 262 -5.87 -9.50 1.49
N GLY A 263 -4.72 -8.88 1.73
CA GLY A 263 -3.94 -9.04 2.94
C GLY A 263 -4.78 -8.77 4.20
N VAL A 264 -5.39 -7.58 4.32
CA VAL A 264 -6.20 -7.23 5.51
C VAL A 264 -7.52 -8.00 5.58
N ALA A 265 -8.13 -8.35 4.44
CA ALA A 265 -9.37 -9.12 4.38
C ALA A 265 -9.18 -10.57 4.85
N THR A 266 -7.98 -11.13 4.66
CA THR A 266 -7.65 -12.49 5.10
C THR A 266 -7.03 -12.54 6.50
N LEU A 267 -6.71 -11.42 7.12
CA LEU A 267 -6.19 -11.38 8.48
C LEU A 267 -7.35 -11.52 9.49
N GLU A 268 -7.94 -12.71 9.56
CA GLU A 268 -9.05 -13.04 10.44
C GLU A 268 -8.61 -13.97 11.59
N PRO A 269 -9.17 -13.82 12.83
CA PRO A 269 -8.95 -14.78 13.90
C PRO A 269 -9.43 -16.18 13.49
N PRO A 270 -8.86 -17.24 14.08
CA PRO A 270 -9.35 -18.60 13.87
C PRO A 270 -10.81 -18.67 14.27
N LYS A 271 -11.61 -19.37 13.45
CA LYS A 271 -12.97 -19.74 13.88
C LYS A 271 -12.82 -20.78 14.98
N ILE A 272 -13.33 -20.48 16.16
CA ILE A 272 -13.47 -21.48 17.24
C ILE A 272 -14.60 -22.39 16.81
N THR A 273 -14.27 -23.59 16.34
CA THR A 273 -15.26 -24.65 16.15
C THR A 273 -15.60 -25.25 17.50
N ALA A 274 -16.86 -25.56 17.74
CA ALA A 274 -17.33 -26.12 19.02
C ALA A 274 -16.60 -27.41 19.46
N GLU A 275 -15.93 -28.10 18.52
CA GLU A 275 -15.10 -29.28 18.79
C GLU A 275 -13.81 -28.98 19.57
N SER A 276 -13.29 -27.73 19.54
CA SER A 276 -12.08 -27.36 20.26
C SER A 276 -12.34 -26.81 21.68
N ALA A 277 -13.57 -26.74 22.11
CA ALA A 277 -13.97 -26.29 23.44
C ALA A 277 -14.26 -27.46 24.41
N GLY A 278 -14.08 -28.70 23.97
CA GLY A 278 -14.37 -29.92 24.71
C GLY A 278 -13.12 -30.76 25.10
N GLU A 279 -11.91 -30.28 24.83
CA GLU A 279 -10.64 -30.81 25.35
C GLU A 279 -10.05 -29.78 26.34
#